data_c0501371d8e0e260a19b1b03e397c370
#
_entry.id   c0501371d8e0e260a19b1b03e397c370
#
_cell.length_a   1.000
_cell.length_b   1.000
_cell.length_c   1.000
_cell.angle_alpha   90.00
_cell.angle_beta   90.00
_cell.angle_gamma   90.00
#
_symmetry.space_group_name_H-M   'P 1'
#
loop_
_entity.id
_entity.type
_entity.pdbx_description
1 polymer ?
#
loop_
_entity_poly.entity_id
_entity_poly.type
_entity_poly.pdbx_seq_one_letter_code
_entity_poly.pdbx_strand_id
1 'polypeptide(L)'
;MSVKPAQNPDNKFLHFSLPAFDANKEPSIELGSDIKSNKYQVEPFSILMSKLNPKTPRVWDIYFEPKENSICSTEFQVVQPNDRLLFPFISTLLKSDKVTGELAMSASGTSGSHQRVKPEDIFNISFVTPSIEKMKEFSELLEPNYLKQMKNQNQIQTLENMRDTLLPKLMSGEVKVTNE
;
A
#
# COMPACT_ATOMS: atom_id res chain seq x y z
N MET A 1 6.12 -13.55 1.89
CA MET A 1 5.88 -14.75 2.72
C MET A 1 4.38 -14.86 3.00
N SER A 2 3.79 -16.09 3.10
CA SER A 2 2.37 -16.26 3.44
C SER A 2 2.20 -16.27 4.96
N VAL A 3 1.20 -15.55 5.46
CA VAL A 3 0.85 -15.42 6.87
C VAL A 3 -0.57 -15.92 7.09
N LYS A 4 -0.80 -16.61 8.20
CA LYS A 4 -2.14 -17.07 8.65
C LYS A 4 -2.50 -16.32 9.94
N PRO A 5 -3.15 -15.14 9.86
CA PRO A 5 -3.42 -14.32 11.03
C PRO A 5 -4.26 -15.05 12.10
N ALA A 6 -5.21 -15.88 11.69
CA ALA A 6 -6.05 -16.66 12.61
C ALA A 6 -5.26 -17.61 13.54
N GLN A 7 -4.00 -17.92 13.25
CA GLN A 7 -3.12 -18.67 14.16
C GLN A 7 -2.59 -17.83 15.34
N ASN A 8 -2.73 -16.51 15.25
CA ASN A 8 -2.37 -15.55 16.29
C ASN A 8 -3.59 -14.63 16.54
N PRO A 9 -4.66 -15.15 17.13
CA PRO A 9 -5.97 -14.48 17.17
C PRO A 9 -5.95 -13.14 17.92
N ASP A 10 -5.11 -13.02 18.94
CA ASP A 10 -5.00 -11.83 19.79
C ASP A 10 -4.04 -10.76 19.23
N ASN A 11 -3.27 -11.11 18.20
CA ASN A 11 -2.35 -10.17 17.59
C ASN A 11 -3.12 -9.16 16.73
N LYS A 12 -2.70 -7.90 16.82
CA LYS A 12 -3.15 -6.84 15.90
C LYS A 12 -2.30 -6.86 14.64
N PHE A 13 -2.97 -6.78 13.50
CA PHE A 13 -2.36 -6.72 12.18
C PHE A 13 -2.69 -5.40 11.50
N LEU A 14 -1.71 -4.78 10.87
CA LEU A 14 -1.91 -3.66 9.97
C LEU A 14 -2.23 -4.24 8.58
N HIS A 15 -3.51 -4.21 8.20
CA HIS A 15 -4.03 -4.91 7.03
C HIS A 15 -4.23 -3.98 5.83
N PHE A 16 -3.41 -4.17 4.81
CA PHE A 16 -3.53 -3.52 3.51
C PHE A 16 -4.52 -4.30 2.64
N SER A 17 -5.76 -3.87 2.60
CA SER A 17 -6.85 -4.52 1.85
C SER A 17 -7.30 -3.67 0.64
N LEU A 18 -7.98 -4.29 -0.34
CA LEU A 18 -8.55 -3.53 -1.47
C LEU A 18 -9.62 -2.52 -1.01
N PRO A 19 -10.55 -2.87 -0.10
CA PRO A 19 -11.47 -1.86 0.44
C PRO A 19 -10.78 -0.69 1.12
N ALA A 20 -9.70 -0.94 1.87
CA ALA A 20 -8.93 0.12 2.51
C ALA A 20 -8.21 1.01 1.49
N PHE A 21 -7.71 0.43 0.38
CA PHE A 21 -7.16 1.20 -0.73
C PHE A 21 -8.21 2.10 -1.38
N ASP A 22 -9.40 1.55 -1.65
CA ASP A 22 -10.48 2.28 -2.35
C ASP A 22 -11.10 3.38 -1.47
N ALA A 23 -11.06 3.25 -0.14
CA ALA A 23 -11.56 4.26 0.79
C ALA A 23 -10.63 5.49 0.85
N ASN A 24 -9.43 5.33 1.36
CA ASN A 24 -8.53 6.46 1.64
C ASN A 24 -7.05 6.08 1.54
N LYS A 25 -6.72 4.87 1.11
CA LYS A 25 -5.38 4.29 1.11
C LYS A 25 -4.74 4.27 2.51
N GLU A 26 -5.53 3.95 3.51
CA GLU A 26 -5.07 3.74 4.88
C GLU A 26 -5.32 2.29 5.29
N PRO A 27 -4.28 1.57 5.77
CA PRO A 27 -4.46 0.20 6.22
C PRO A 27 -5.29 0.15 7.51
N SER A 28 -6.15 -0.86 7.65
CA SER A 28 -6.94 -1.09 8.86
C SER A 28 -6.13 -1.86 9.90
N ILE A 29 -6.42 -1.61 11.18
CA ILE A 29 -5.91 -2.44 12.29
C ILE A 29 -6.98 -3.46 12.63
N GLU A 30 -6.66 -4.74 12.45
CA GLU A 30 -7.59 -5.85 12.67
C GLU A 30 -6.96 -6.90 13.60
N LEU A 31 -7.78 -7.58 14.40
CA LEU A 31 -7.32 -8.73 15.18
C LEU A 31 -7.14 -9.96 14.29
N GLY A 32 -6.20 -10.81 14.62
CA GLY A 32 -5.96 -12.05 13.88
C GLY A 32 -7.19 -12.96 13.85
N SER A 33 -8.03 -12.94 14.90
CA SER A 33 -9.32 -13.64 14.99
C SER A 33 -10.31 -13.21 13.90
N ASP A 34 -10.26 -11.97 13.44
CA ASP A 34 -11.20 -11.39 12.47
C ASP A 34 -10.78 -11.69 11.02
N ILE A 35 -9.51 -12.00 10.81
CA ILE A 35 -8.93 -12.25 9.49
C ILE A 35 -8.98 -13.74 9.16
N LYS A 36 -10.01 -14.15 8.40
CA LYS A 36 -10.27 -15.56 8.10
C LYS A 36 -9.40 -16.19 7.00
N SER A 37 -8.79 -15.39 6.16
CA SER A 37 -8.02 -15.87 5.01
C SER A 37 -6.52 -15.61 5.16
N ASN A 38 -5.72 -16.41 4.43
CA ASN A 38 -4.28 -16.18 4.33
C ASN A 38 -3.99 -14.78 3.75
N LYS A 39 -2.87 -14.22 4.14
CA LYS A 39 -2.37 -12.93 3.71
C LYS A 39 -0.91 -13.05 3.28
N TYR A 40 -0.38 -11.99 2.65
CA TYR A 40 1.05 -11.84 2.43
C TYR A 40 1.62 -10.85 3.44
N GLN A 41 2.82 -11.14 3.92
CA GLN A 41 3.60 -10.19 4.70
C GLN A 41 4.01 -9.01 3.84
N VAL A 42 3.99 -7.82 4.43
CA VAL A 42 4.41 -6.57 3.78
C VAL A 42 5.71 -6.11 4.42
N GLU A 43 6.73 -6.00 3.59
CA GLU A 43 8.05 -5.51 3.96
C GLU A 43 8.20 -4.03 3.59
N PRO A 44 9.19 -3.31 4.18
CA PRO A 44 9.54 -1.96 3.75
C PRO A 44 9.84 -1.90 2.25
N PHE A 45 9.56 -0.77 1.64
CA PHE A 45 9.81 -0.54 0.21
C PHE A 45 9.14 -1.57 -0.71
N SER A 46 7.94 -2.03 -0.32
CA SER A 46 7.07 -2.87 -1.15
C SER A 46 6.09 -2.02 -1.94
N ILE A 47 5.76 -2.48 -3.14
CA ILE A 47 4.70 -1.92 -3.97
C ILE A 47 3.62 -3.00 -4.07
N LEU A 48 2.41 -2.69 -3.61
CA LEU A 48 1.29 -3.61 -3.66
C LEU A 48 0.47 -3.31 -4.92
N MET A 49 0.52 -4.20 -5.89
CA MET A 49 -0.22 -4.06 -7.13
C MET A 49 -1.42 -5.00 -7.16
N SER A 50 -2.63 -4.47 -7.35
CA SER A 50 -3.84 -5.31 -7.41
C SER A 50 -3.83 -6.20 -8.65
N LYS A 51 -4.09 -7.49 -8.42
CA LYS A 51 -4.36 -8.46 -9.49
C LYS A 51 -5.81 -8.41 -9.95
N LEU A 52 -6.69 -7.81 -9.16
CA LEU A 52 -8.12 -7.74 -9.42
C LEU A 52 -8.46 -6.46 -10.18
N ASN A 53 -9.27 -6.61 -11.23
CA ASN A 53 -9.78 -5.53 -12.05
C ASN A 53 -8.70 -4.57 -12.58
N PRO A 54 -7.82 -5.03 -13.47
CA PRO A 54 -6.67 -4.26 -13.93
C PRO A 54 -7.03 -2.99 -14.72
N LYS A 55 -8.28 -2.86 -15.17
CA LYS A 55 -8.80 -1.63 -15.78
C LYS A 55 -8.94 -0.48 -14.78
N THR A 56 -8.98 -0.80 -13.48
CA THR A 56 -8.95 0.16 -12.39
C THR A 56 -7.69 -0.13 -11.56
N PRO A 57 -6.53 0.39 -11.99
CA PRO A 57 -5.26 0.04 -11.38
C PRO A 57 -5.21 0.52 -9.93
N ARG A 58 -4.82 -0.37 -9.03
CA ARG A 58 -4.58 -0.08 -7.63
C ARG A 58 -3.14 -0.42 -7.32
N VAL A 59 -2.33 0.60 -7.20
CA VAL A 59 -0.91 0.49 -6.85
C VAL A 59 -0.69 1.27 -5.56
N TRP A 60 -0.29 0.57 -4.50
CA TRP A 60 -0.09 1.11 -3.16
C TRP A 60 1.39 1.05 -2.79
N ASP A 61 1.98 2.20 -2.61
CA ASP A 61 3.38 2.34 -2.24
C ASP A 61 3.57 2.24 -0.74
N ILE A 62 4.45 1.33 -0.32
CA ILE A 62 4.87 1.17 1.06
C ILE A 62 6.32 1.65 1.16
N TYR A 63 6.51 2.97 1.18
CA TYR A 63 7.81 3.65 1.20
C TYR A 63 8.35 3.90 2.62
N PHE A 64 7.94 3.11 3.59
CA PHE A 64 8.31 3.30 4.98
C PHE A 64 8.52 1.95 5.66
N GLU A 65 9.11 1.98 6.86
CA GLU A 65 9.15 0.82 7.74
C GLU A 65 7.71 0.51 8.20
N PRO A 66 7.07 -0.54 7.67
CA PRO A 66 5.77 -0.93 8.15
C PRO A 66 5.88 -1.37 9.61
N LYS A 67 4.84 -1.12 10.39
CA LYS A 67 4.75 -1.61 11.77
C LYS A 67 4.79 -3.14 11.78
N GLU A 68 5.19 -3.72 12.89
CA GLU A 68 5.12 -5.17 13.11
C GLU A 68 3.75 -5.71 12.70
N ASN A 69 3.73 -6.93 12.17
CA ASN A 69 2.52 -7.61 11.68
C ASN A 69 1.81 -6.91 10.50
N SER A 70 2.55 -6.22 9.64
CA SER A 70 1.97 -5.67 8.41
C SER A 70 1.72 -6.77 7.38
N ILE A 71 0.47 -6.82 6.90
CA ILE A 71 0.00 -7.84 5.96
C ILE A 71 -0.86 -7.23 4.86
N CYS A 72 -0.91 -7.85 3.70
CA CYS A 72 -1.81 -7.44 2.62
C CYS A 72 -2.70 -8.58 2.13
N SER A 73 -3.81 -8.21 1.50
CA SER A 73 -4.69 -9.16 0.81
C SER A 73 -3.91 -9.95 -0.24
N THR A 74 -4.23 -11.24 -0.41
CA THR A 74 -3.69 -12.08 -1.47
C THR A 74 -4.12 -11.64 -2.88
N GLU A 75 -5.05 -10.70 -2.99
CA GLU A 75 -5.39 -10.05 -4.26
C GLU A 75 -4.32 -9.05 -4.72
N PHE A 76 -3.39 -8.66 -3.86
CA PHE A 76 -2.21 -7.92 -4.26
C PHE A 76 -1.08 -8.85 -4.71
N GLN A 77 -0.35 -8.43 -5.73
CA GLN A 77 1.01 -8.87 -5.98
C GLN A 77 1.94 -7.92 -5.24
N VAL A 78 2.79 -8.49 -4.39
CA VAL A 78 3.84 -7.72 -3.70
C VAL A 78 5.05 -7.68 -4.64
N VAL A 79 5.44 -6.47 -5.02
CA VAL A 79 6.64 -6.20 -5.80
C VAL A 79 7.63 -5.49 -4.88
N GLN A 80 8.83 -6.04 -4.76
CA GLN A 80 9.90 -5.46 -3.95
C GLN A 80 11.13 -5.28 -4.83
N PRO A 81 11.57 -4.03 -5.07
CA PRO A 81 12.80 -3.76 -5.79
C PRO A 81 14.03 -4.37 -5.08
N ASN A 82 14.95 -4.98 -5.83
CA ASN A 82 16.19 -5.50 -5.27
C ASN A 82 17.12 -4.40 -4.74
N ASP A 83 17.03 -3.20 -5.32
CA ASP A 83 17.69 -1.99 -4.84
C ASP A 83 16.59 -0.97 -4.47
N ARG A 84 16.53 -0.59 -3.19
CA ARG A 84 15.53 0.37 -2.71
C ARG A 84 15.62 1.74 -3.40
N LEU A 85 16.80 2.10 -3.92
CA LEU A 85 16.98 3.33 -4.68
C LEU A 85 16.19 3.33 -5.99
N LEU A 86 15.77 2.16 -6.48
CA LEU A 86 14.93 2.03 -7.66
C LEU A 86 13.43 2.04 -7.35
N PHE A 87 13.04 2.11 -6.07
CA PHE A 87 11.64 2.08 -5.68
C PHE A 87 10.81 3.17 -6.40
N PRO A 88 11.21 4.45 -6.42
CA PRO A 88 10.45 5.49 -7.12
C PRO A 88 10.27 5.22 -8.61
N PHE A 89 11.32 4.73 -9.28
CA PHE A 89 11.25 4.36 -10.69
C PHE A 89 10.28 3.20 -10.92
N ILE A 90 10.42 2.11 -10.18
CA ILE A 90 9.57 0.91 -10.32
C ILE A 90 8.11 1.26 -10.00
N SER A 91 7.85 2.01 -8.94
CA SER A 91 6.50 2.44 -8.60
C SER A 91 5.86 3.26 -9.72
N THR A 92 6.61 4.22 -10.29
CA THR A 92 6.12 5.04 -11.41
C THR A 92 5.86 4.20 -12.65
N LEU A 93 6.75 3.25 -12.96
CA LEU A 93 6.58 2.31 -14.06
C LEU A 93 5.28 1.50 -13.91
N LEU A 94 5.05 0.91 -12.73
CA LEU A 94 3.85 0.10 -12.45
C LEU A 94 2.55 0.91 -12.51
N LYS A 95 2.61 2.22 -12.33
CA LYS A 95 1.47 3.15 -12.43
C LYS A 95 1.27 3.70 -13.85
N SER A 96 2.19 3.45 -14.78
CA SER A 96 2.14 3.99 -16.13
C SER A 96 0.97 3.41 -16.94
N ASP A 97 0.44 4.21 -17.87
CA ASP A 97 -0.63 3.79 -18.80
C ASP A 97 -0.22 2.57 -19.63
N LYS A 98 1.07 2.46 -19.96
CA LYS A 98 1.60 1.29 -20.67
C LYS A 98 1.37 0.01 -19.89
N VAL A 99 1.82 -0.03 -18.62
CA VAL A 99 1.70 -1.21 -17.77
C VAL A 99 0.23 -1.53 -17.50
N THR A 100 -0.57 -0.53 -17.15
CA THR A 100 -2.01 -0.72 -16.88
C THR A 100 -2.75 -1.18 -18.12
N GLY A 101 -2.41 -0.67 -19.30
CA GLY A 101 -2.99 -1.10 -20.59
C GLY A 101 -2.64 -2.55 -20.93
N GLU A 102 -1.39 -2.96 -20.80
CA GLU A 102 -0.96 -4.35 -21.06
C GLU A 102 -1.64 -5.33 -20.10
N LEU A 103 -1.75 -4.99 -18.81
CA LEU A 103 -2.43 -5.82 -17.82
C LEU A 103 -3.94 -5.90 -18.06
N ALA A 104 -4.56 -4.81 -18.51
CA ALA A 104 -5.97 -4.84 -18.88
C ALA A 104 -6.26 -5.75 -20.09
N MET A 105 -5.29 -5.90 -21.02
CA MET A 105 -5.39 -6.81 -22.17
C MET A 105 -5.12 -8.27 -21.79
N SER A 106 -4.21 -8.53 -20.85
CA SER A 106 -3.87 -9.91 -20.41
C SER A 106 -4.90 -10.49 -19.43
N ALA A 107 -5.79 -9.66 -18.89
CA ALA A 107 -6.74 -10.09 -17.88
C ALA A 107 -7.72 -11.14 -18.39
N SER A 108 -7.92 -12.20 -17.61
CA SER A 108 -8.89 -13.27 -17.84
C SER A 108 -10.05 -13.17 -16.87
N GLY A 109 -11.25 -13.58 -17.31
CA GLY A 109 -12.47 -13.58 -16.49
C GLY A 109 -13.70 -13.13 -17.27
N THR A 110 -14.89 -13.55 -16.83
CA THR A 110 -16.15 -13.39 -17.55
C THR A 110 -16.83 -12.03 -17.38
N SER A 111 -16.44 -11.26 -16.36
CA SER A 111 -17.00 -9.91 -16.11
C SER A 111 -15.91 -8.96 -15.65
N GLY A 112 -16.10 -7.65 -15.92
CA GLY A 112 -15.11 -6.62 -15.59
C GLY A 112 -14.67 -6.61 -14.12
N SER A 113 -15.60 -6.85 -13.19
CA SER A 113 -15.30 -6.87 -11.75
C SER A 113 -14.59 -8.14 -11.26
N HIS A 114 -14.56 -9.21 -12.03
CA HIS A 114 -13.93 -10.49 -11.70
C HIS A 114 -12.69 -10.79 -12.55
N GLN A 115 -12.31 -9.86 -13.43
CA GLN A 115 -11.09 -10.01 -14.21
C GLN A 115 -9.87 -9.98 -13.30
N ARG A 116 -8.95 -10.92 -13.54
CA ARG A 116 -7.69 -11.02 -12.79
C ARG A 116 -6.52 -11.18 -13.75
N VAL A 117 -5.41 -10.60 -13.35
CA VAL A 117 -4.10 -10.86 -13.96
C VAL A 117 -3.34 -11.87 -13.10
N LYS A 118 -2.50 -12.68 -13.74
CA LYS A 118 -1.60 -13.58 -13.04
C LYS A 118 -0.34 -12.83 -12.63
N PRO A 119 0.37 -13.30 -11.59
CA PRO A 119 1.68 -12.73 -11.24
C PRO A 119 2.65 -12.66 -12.42
N GLU A 120 2.66 -13.70 -13.26
CA GLU A 120 3.51 -13.80 -14.45
C GLU A 120 3.23 -12.67 -15.44
N ASP A 121 1.97 -12.25 -15.60
CA ASP A 121 1.60 -11.16 -16.51
C ASP A 121 2.24 -9.83 -16.06
N ILE A 122 2.35 -9.61 -14.74
CA ILE A 122 2.98 -8.42 -14.18
C ILE A 122 4.48 -8.41 -14.43
N PHE A 123 5.15 -9.57 -14.24
CA PHE A 123 6.61 -9.67 -14.37
C PHE A 123 7.10 -9.83 -15.82
N ASN A 124 6.20 -10.21 -16.74
CA ASN A 124 6.53 -10.37 -18.17
C ASN A 124 6.29 -9.11 -19.00
N ILE A 125 5.89 -8.00 -18.37
CA ILE A 125 5.70 -6.73 -19.08
C ILE A 125 7.03 -6.26 -19.65
N SER A 126 7.08 -6.07 -20.96
CA SER A 126 8.27 -5.61 -21.65
C SER A 126 8.29 -4.09 -21.76
N PHE A 127 9.40 -3.47 -21.44
CA PHE A 127 9.63 -2.04 -21.62
C PHE A 127 11.07 -1.76 -22.03
N VAL A 128 11.27 -0.60 -22.64
CA VAL A 128 12.63 -0.12 -22.94
C VAL A 128 13.31 0.24 -21.63
N THR A 129 14.29 -0.56 -21.24
CA THR A 129 15.01 -0.39 -19.97
C THR A 129 16.04 0.72 -20.10
N PRO A 130 15.93 1.84 -19.35
CA PRO A 130 17.00 2.83 -19.25
C PRO A 130 18.25 2.22 -18.57
N SER A 131 19.38 2.93 -18.66
CA SER A 131 20.55 2.53 -17.86
C SER A 131 20.22 2.66 -16.35
N ILE A 132 20.92 1.90 -15.53
CA ILE A 132 20.71 1.90 -14.07
C ILE A 132 20.96 3.30 -13.48
N GLU A 133 21.91 4.05 -14.04
CA GLU A 133 22.22 5.43 -13.65
C GLU A 133 21.02 6.33 -13.89
N LYS A 134 20.39 6.22 -15.07
CA LYS A 134 19.19 7.00 -15.42
C LYS A 134 18.00 6.68 -14.54
N MET A 135 17.83 5.40 -14.15
CA MET A 135 16.78 5.00 -13.23
C MET A 135 17.02 5.59 -11.83
N LYS A 136 18.28 5.64 -11.37
CA LYS A 136 18.65 6.25 -10.09
C LYS A 136 18.47 7.76 -10.10
N GLU A 137 18.97 8.45 -11.13
CA GLU A 137 18.74 9.90 -11.31
C GLU A 137 17.25 10.25 -11.24
N PHE A 138 16.41 9.49 -11.96
CA PHE A 138 14.96 9.68 -11.92
C PHE A 138 14.39 9.44 -10.51
N SER A 139 14.87 8.41 -9.82
CA SER A 139 14.42 8.08 -8.47
C SER A 139 14.80 9.17 -7.46
N GLU A 140 15.99 9.73 -7.56
CA GLU A 140 16.47 10.84 -6.72
C GLU A 140 15.60 12.08 -6.88
N LEU A 141 15.13 12.38 -8.11
CA LEU A 141 14.20 13.48 -8.35
C LEU A 141 12.85 13.29 -7.65
N LEU A 142 12.39 12.05 -7.49
CA LEU A 142 11.10 11.73 -6.88
C LEU A 142 11.18 11.47 -5.37
N GLU A 143 12.33 11.10 -4.85
CA GLU A 143 12.50 10.75 -3.43
C GLU A 143 11.97 11.82 -2.47
N PRO A 144 12.20 13.13 -2.68
CA PRO A 144 11.64 14.17 -1.80
C PRO A 144 10.11 14.12 -1.69
N ASN A 145 9.41 13.73 -2.77
CA ASN A 145 7.96 13.60 -2.77
C ASN A 145 7.52 12.41 -1.89
N TYR A 146 8.20 11.28 -1.98
CA TYR A 146 7.94 10.12 -1.13
C TYR A 146 8.19 10.44 0.35
N LEU A 147 9.30 11.09 0.66
CA LEU A 147 9.62 11.54 2.02
C LEU A 147 8.56 12.53 2.55
N LYS A 148 8.09 13.44 1.70
CA LYS A 148 7.01 14.38 2.06
C LYS A 148 5.70 13.66 2.31
N GLN A 149 5.32 12.70 1.47
CA GLN A 149 4.11 11.89 1.67
C GLN A 149 4.19 11.11 2.99
N MET A 150 5.31 10.45 3.28
CA MET A 150 5.53 9.74 4.54
C MET A 150 5.41 10.67 5.75
N LYS A 151 6.02 11.85 5.69
CA LYS A 151 5.92 12.86 6.76
C LYS A 151 4.49 13.34 6.96
N ASN A 152 3.77 13.60 5.87
CA ASN A 152 2.37 14.02 5.94
C ASN A 152 1.50 12.93 6.57
N GLN A 153 1.69 11.66 6.19
CA GLN A 153 0.95 10.53 6.76
C GLN A 153 1.17 10.41 8.28
N ASN A 154 2.41 10.55 8.74
CA ASN A 154 2.74 10.54 10.16
C ASN A 154 2.10 11.73 10.91
N GLN A 155 2.03 12.91 10.27
CA GLN A 155 1.36 14.07 10.84
C GLN A 155 -0.16 13.86 10.95
N ILE A 156 -0.80 13.31 9.90
CA ILE A 156 -2.22 12.97 9.92
C ILE A 156 -2.51 12.03 11.08
N GLN A 157 -1.77 10.93 11.21
CA GLN A 157 -1.95 9.97 12.30
C GLN A 157 -1.79 10.62 13.69
N THR A 158 -0.82 11.52 13.83
CA THR A 158 -0.60 12.26 15.08
C THR A 158 -1.79 13.16 15.41
N LEU A 159 -2.28 13.92 14.41
CA LEU A 159 -3.43 14.82 14.58
C LEU A 159 -4.72 14.06 14.89
N GLU A 160 -4.95 12.91 14.26
CA GLU A 160 -6.08 12.04 14.55
C GLU A 160 -6.03 11.51 15.98
N ASN A 161 -4.88 11.01 16.42
CA ASN A 161 -4.70 10.56 17.79
C ASN A 161 -4.92 11.70 18.81
N MET A 162 -4.44 12.90 18.50
CA MET A 162 -4.68 14.09 19.34
C MET A 162 -6.15 14.45 19.38
N ARG A 163 -6.84 14.50 18.25
CA ARG A 163 -8.29 14.74 18.16
C ARG A 163 -9.06 13.75 19.02
N ASP A 164 -8.80 12.45 18.84
CA ASP A 164 -9.55 11.39 19.50
C ASP A 164 -9.29 11.33 21.00
N THR A 165 -8.11 11.83 21.44
CA THR A 165 -7.77 11.94 22.87
C THR A 165 -8.38 13.20 23.49
N LEU A 166 -8.33 14.35 22.80
CA LEU A 166 -8.72 15.64 23.36
C LEU A 166 -10.22 15.91 23.25
N LEU A 167 -10.85 15.49 22.15
CA LEU A 167 -12.26 15.80 21.93
C LEU A 167 -13.19 15.29 23.05
N PRO A 168 -13.07 14.03 23.53
CA PRO A 168 -13.86 13.58 24.67
C PRO A 168 -13.62 14.39 25.95
N LYS A 169 -12.38 14.80 26.21
CA LYS A 169 -12.02 15.58 27.41
C LYS A 169 -12.57 17.00 27.35
N LEU A 170 -12.59 17.61 26.17
CA LEU A 170 -13.22 18.92 25.95
C LEU A 170 -14.76 18.82 26.11
N MET A 171 -15.37 17.79 25.57
CA MET A 171 -16.81 17.58 25.67
C MET A 171 -17.27 17.26 27.09
N SER A 172 -16.45 16.58 27.89
CA SER A 172 -16.74 16.32 29.32
C SER A 172 -16.43 17.50 30.24
N GLY A 173 -15.78 18.56 29.74
CA GLY A 173 -15.34 19.70 30.55
C GLY A 173 -14.11 19.42 31.43
N GLU A 174 -13.47 18.27 31.25
CA GLU A 174 -12.20 17.92 31.95
C GLU A 174 -11.06 18.88 31.57
N VAL A 175 -11.05 19.32 30.31
CA VAL A 175 -10.11 20.31 29.78
C VAL A 175 -10.90 21.52 29.29
N LYS A 176 -10.48 22.72 29.66
CA LYS A 176 -11.07 23.98 29.15
C LYS A 176 -10.10 24.66 28.22
N VAL A 177 -10.62 25.23 27.14
CA VAL A 177 -9.86 26.12 26.27
C VAL A 177 -9.87 27.51 26.94
N THR A 178 -8.73 27.97 27.44
CA THR A 178 -8.55 29.35 27.89
C THR A 178 -8.09 30.17 26.70
N ASN A 179 -8.89 31.15 26.28
CA ASN A 179 -8.43 32.19 25.35
C ASN A 179 -7.54 33.14 26.15
N GLU A 180 -6.25 33.20 25.83
CA GLU A 180 -5.37 34.29 26.20
C GLU A 180 -5.57 35.48 25.26
#